data_183dcb31918e16744fef048b0e5ea71c
#
_entry.id   183dcb31918e16744fef048b0e5ea71c
#
_cell.length_a   1.000
_cell.length_b   1.000
_cell.length_c   1.000
_cell.angle_alpha   90.00
_cell.angle_beta   90.00
_cell.angle_gamma   90.00
#
_symmetry.space_group_name_H-M   'P 1'
#
loop_
_entity.id
_entity.type
_entity.pdbx_description
1 polymer ?
#
loop_
_entity_poly.entity_id
_entity_poly.type
_entity_poly.pdbx_seq_one_letter_code
_entity_poly.pdbx_strand_id
1 'polypeptide(L)'
;QPNVFAIGLAAKKKYSFLCLIPYYLEHDYCHSVVGGIERVRQELRPFNVSIDYLCYHHGDEKSYQEACLSIKEKNVDAVLISPNFREETLALTAYLQENKIAYAFVDFNMEEAKALTYIGQDSYKSGYIAAKILMRNYSAGEGQELVLFLSNNKDNPAEIQMQRRLDGYMSNIAVEYNNLVIHEVVLNKSYQESNQQTLDEFFQAHPKALLGVVFNSRVYQLGEYLRHAGRSMKGLIGYDLLKANVDLLKSGDVHYLIGQRPGLQGYCGVKALCDHVVFKKSVEPVKYMPIDILIKENIDFYFEFV
;
A
#
# COMPACT_ATOMS: atom_id res chain seq x y z
N GLN A 1 -33.04 -1.92 -19.32
CA GLN A 1 -32.53 -1.59 -17.99
C GLN A 1 -32.95 -0.16 -17.65
N PRO A 2 -33.49 0.12 -16.45
CA PRO A 2 -33.81 1.48 -16.05
C PRO A 2 -32.57 2.35 -16.16
N ASN A 3 -32.75 3.59 -16.66
CA ASN A 3 -31.64 4.53 -16.76
C ASN A 3 -31.11 4.86 -15.35
N VAL A 4 -29.90 4.42 -15.04
CA VAL A 4 -29.24 4.56 -13.73
C VAL A 4 -29.21 6.04 -13.28
N PHE A 5 -29.09 6.98 -14.23
CA PHE A 5 -29.17 8.41 -13.98
C PHE A 5 -30.58 8.86 -13.53
N ALA A 6 -31.62 8.29 -14.11
CA ALA A 6 -32.99 8.60 -13.71
C ALA A 6 -33.33 8.14 -12.29
N ILE A 7 -32.77 6.98 -11.87
CA ILE A 7 -32.91 6.46 -10.51
C ILE A 7 -32.20 7.38 -9.50
N GLY A 8 -30.98 7.83 -9.81
CA GLY A 8 -30.21 8.71 -8.94
C GLY A 8 -30.83 10.10 -8.78
N LEU A 9 -31.32 10.68 -9.86
CA LEU A 9 -31.99 12.00 -9.86
C LEU A 9 -33.39 11.96 -9.18
N ALA A 10 -34.07 10.83 -9.18
CA ALA A 10 -35.34 10.62 -8.49
C ALA A 10 -35.17 10.32 -6.99
N ALA A 11 -34.01 9.95 -6.54
CA ALA A 11 -33.74 9.59 -5.14
C ALA A 11 -33.69 10.85 -4.25
N LYS A 12 -34.74 11.08 -3.47
CA LYS A 12 -34.78 12.10 -2.40
C LYS A 12 -33.85 11.71 -1.21
N LYS A 13 -33.30 10.49 -1.19
CA LYS A 13 -32.47 10.01 -0.10
C LYS A 13 -31.08 10.62 -0.23
N LYS A 14 -30.57 11.16 0.88
CA LYS A 14 -29.15 11.51 1.04
C LYS A 14 -28.39 10.30 1.56
N TYR A 15 -27.23 10.04 1.01
CA TYR A 15 -26.32 8.98 1.44
C TYR A 15 -25.08 9.60 2.08
N SER A 16 -24.68 9.05 3.24
CA SER A 16 -23.50 9.48 3.97
C SER A 16 -22.45 8.37 3.94
N PHE A 17 -21.32 8.64 3.30
CA PHE A 17 -20.18 7.74 3.26
C PHE A 17 -19.05 8.32 4.12
N LEU A 18 -18.31 7.45 4.78
CA LEU A 18 -17.19 7.83 5.62
C LEU A 18 -15.92 7.10 5.19
N CYS A 19 -14.79 7.81 5.14
CA CYS A 19 -13.50 7.23 4.84
C CYS A 19 -12.62 7.28 6.09
N LEU A 20 -12.27 6.11 6.64
CA LEU A 20 -11.31 5.96 7.72
C LEU A 20 -9.93 5.72 7.12
N ILE A 21 -9.07 6.73 7.18
CA ILE A 21 -7.76 6.76 6.51
C ILE A 21 -6.67 7.30 7.44
N PRO A 22 -5.39 6.96 7.22
CA PRO A 22 -4.30 7.59 7.95
C PRO A 22 -4.24 9.10 7.70
N TYR A 23 -3.74 9.84 8.69
CA TYR A 23 -3.30 11.22 8.50
C TYR A 23 -2.20 11.25 7.42
N TYR A 24 -2.22 12.25 6.55
CA TYR A 24 -1.31 12.34 5.41
C TYR A 24 -0.80 13.77 5.22
N LEU A 25 0.42 13.86 4.72
CA LEU A 25 1.00 15.10 4.21
C LEU A 25 0.92 15.11 2.67
N GLU A 26 1.14 16.27 2.09
CA GLU A 26 1.28 16.40 0.64
C GLU A 26 2.38 15.46 0.12
N HIS A 27 2.09 14.75 -0.97
CA HIS A 27 2.95 13.73 -1.58
C HIS A 27 3.09 12.39 -0.84
N ASP A 28 2.35 12.16 0.24
CA ASP A 28 2.27 10.86 0.88
C ASP A 28 1.41 9.88 0.05
N TYR A 29 1.57 8.58 0.34
CA TYR A 29 0.73 7.52 -0.25
C TYR A 29 -0.77 7.81 -0.06
N CYS A 30 -1.19 8.11 1.16
CA CYS A 30 -2.58 8.40 1.51
C CYS A 30 -3.10 9.69 0.86
N HIS A 31 -2.26 10.69 0.59
CA HIS A 31 -2.64 11.87 -0.20
C HIS A 31 -3.17 11.47 -1.58
N SER A 32 -2.49 10.53 -2.25
CA SER A 32 -2.94 10.01 -3.54
C SER A 32 -4.26 9.23 -3.43
N VAL A 33 -4.45 8.43 -2.35
CA VAL A 33 -5.73 7.74 -2.09
C VAL A 33 -6.87 8.76 -2.00
N VAL A 34 -6.68 9.84 -1.24
CA VAL A 34 -7.66 10.93 -1.08
C VAL A 34 -7.92 11.62 -2.42
N GLY A 35 -6.90 11.87 -3.21
CA GLY A 35 -7.07 12.43 -4.56
C GLY A 35 -8.04 11.61 -5.43
N GLY A 36 -7.94 10.29 -5.35
CA GLY A 36 -8.90 9.38 -6.01
C GLY A 36 -10.30 9.46 -5.44
N ILE A 37 -10.43 9.56 -4.12
CA ILE A 37 -11.74 9.73 -3.44
C ILE A 37 -12.38 11.06 -3.85
N GLU A 38 -11.62 12.15 -3.90
CA GLU A 38 -12.12 13.47 -4.31
C GLU A 38 -12.60 13.49 -5.76
N ARG A 39 -11.91 12.75 -6.65
CA ARG A 39 -12.35 12.60 -8.04
C ARG A 39 -13.71 11.90 -8.11
N VAL A 40 -13.90 10.78 -7.44
CA VAL A 40 -15.19 10.08 -7.43
C VAL A 40 -16.26 10.87 -6.67
N ARG A 41 -15.93 11.64 -5.65
CA ARG A 41 -16.86 12.55 -4.95
C ARG A 41 -17.54 13.51 -5.93
N GLN A 42 -16.77 14.09 -6.87
CA GLN A 42 -17.34 15.00 -7.88
C GLN A 42 -18.34 14.28 -8.78
N GLU A 43 -18.03 13.04 -9.19
CA GLU A 43 -18.92 12.23 -10.02
C GLU A 43 -20.21 11.80 -9.29
N LEU A 44 -20.16 11.66 -7.96
CA LEU A 44 -21.26 11.18 -7.14
C LEU A 44 -22.19 12.30 -6.63
N ARG A 45 -21.83 13.57 -6.81
CA ARG A 45 -22.68 14.71 -6.42
C ARG A 45 -24.13 14.61 -6.92
N PRO A 46 -24.41 14.23 -8.19
CA PRO A 46 -25.79 14.13 -8.70
C PRO A 46 -26.64 13.08 -7.98
N PHE A 47 -26.00 12.14 -7.26
CA PHE A 47 -26.67 11.04 -6.56
C PHE A 47 -26.87 11.30 -5.07
N ASN A 48 -26.68 12.54 -4.61
CA ASN A 48 -26.80 12.94 -3.20
C ASN A 48 -25.91 12.12 -2.24
N VAL A 49 -24.69 11.75 -2.65
CA VAL A 49 -23.71 11.09 -1.81
C VAL A 49 -22.77 12.14 -1.22
N SER A 50 -22.75 12.25 0.11
CA SER A 50 -21.71 12.97 0.86
C SER A 50 -20.60 12.01 1.26
N ILE A 51 -19.36 12.49 1.26
CA ILE A 51 -18.20 11.73 1.68
C ILE A 51 -17.44 12.56 2.72
N ASP A 52 -17.28 12.02 3.91
CA ASP A 52 -16.54 12.64 5.00
C ASP A 52 -15.32 11.77 5.37
N TYR A 53 -14.36 12.36 6.06
CA TYR A 53 -13.13 11.69 6.48
C TYR A 53 -13.03 11.62 8.00
N LEU A 54 -12.51 10.50 8.49
CA LEU A 54 -11.93 10.36 9.81
C LEU A 54 -10.47 9.94 9.63
N CYS A 55 -9.57 10.78 10.12
CA CYS A 55 -8.15 10.52 10.02
C CYS A 55 -7.58 10.04 11.36
N TYR A 56 -6.66 9.09 11.31
CA TYR A 56 -5.94 8.58 12.46
C TYR A 56 -4.42 8.67 12.23
N HIS A 57 -3.63 8.74 13.29
CA HIS A 57 -2.18 8.71 13.18
C HIS A 57 -1.68 7.29 12.96
N HIS A 58 -0.95 7.09 11.86
CA HIS A 58 -0.42 5.78 11.49
C HIS A 58 0.55 5.25 12.57
N GLY A 59 0.27 4.04 13.09
CA GLY A 59 1.06 3.42 14.16
C GLY A 59 0.66 3.87 15.57
N ASP A 60 -0.34 4.73 15.73
CA ASP A 60 -0.94 5.13 17.01
C ASP A 60 -2.28 4.41 17.19
N GLU A 61 -2.25 3.35 18.01
CA GLU A 61 -3.41 2.50 18.30
C GLU A 61 -4.56 3.28 18.93
N LYS A 62 -4.24 4.18 19.87
CA LYS A 62 -5.24 5.01 20.53
C LYS A 62 -5.96 5.94 19.55
N SER A 63 -5.21 6.59 18.67
CA SER A 63 -5.78 7.44 17.63
C SER A 63 -6.68 6.65 16.69
N TYR A 64 -6.30 5.41 16.32
CA TYR A 64 -7.11 4.54 15.49
C TYR A 64 -8.38 4.07 16.21
N GLN A 65 -8.26 3.68 17.48
CA GLN A 65 -9.39 3.28 18.32
C GLN A 65 -10.42 4.41 18.47
N GLU A 66 -9.97 5.63 18.76
CA GLU A 66 -10.83 6.81 18.88
C GLU A 66 -11.59 7.08 17.55
N ALA A 67 -10.90 6.96 16.42
CA ALA A 67 -11.52 7.10 15.11
C ALA A 67 -12.57 5.99 14.84
N CYS A 68 -12.27 4.74 15.18
CA CYS A 68 -13.22 3.62 15.08
C CYS A 68 -14.47 3.83 15.96
N LEU A 69 -14.29 4.32 17.19
CA LEU A 69 -15.41 4.63 18.09
C LEU A 69 -16.28 5.77 17.53
N SER A 70 -15.65 6.83 16.98
CA SER A 70 -16.36 7.95 16.38
C SER A 70 -17.25 7.54 15.20
N ILE A 71 -16.91 6.46 14.47
CA ILE A 71 -17.78 5.91 13.41
C ILE A 71 -19.11 5.40 13.99
N LYS A 72 -19.07 4.76 15.15
CA LYS A 72 -20.25 4.16 15.80
C LYS A 72 -21.27 5.21 16.23
N GLU A 73 -20.84 6.45 16.43
CA GLU A 73 -21.69 7.57 16.82
C GLU A 73 -22.32 8.30 15.61
N LYS A 74 -21.89 7.96 14.39
CA LYS A 74 -22.34 8.62 13.15
C LYS A 74 -23.38 7.78 12.42
N ASN A 75 -24.36 8.45 11.84
CA ASN A 75 -25.32 7.82 10.94
C ASN A 75 -24.74 7.77 9.53
N VAL A 76 -24.12 6.65 9.17
CA VAL A 76 -23.46 6.45 7.87
C VAL A 76 -24.06 5.26 7.11
N ASP A 77 -24.13 5.37 5.80
CA ASP A 77 -24.63 4.29 4.93
C ASP A 77 -23.50 3.36 4.46
N ALA A 78 -22.25 3.85 4.43
CA ALA A 78 -21.07 3.03 4.05
C ALA A 78 -19.78 3.60 4.62
N VAL A 79 -18.77 2.71 4.79
CA VAL A 79 -17.44 3.06 5.29
C VAL A 79 -16.36 2.49 4.38
N LEU A 80 -15.44 3.35 3.90
CA LEU A 80 -14.18 2.93 3.30
C LEU A 80 -13.11 2.91 4.38
N ILE A 81 -12.40 1.81 4.54
CA ILE A 81 -11.46 1.60 5.64
C ILE A 81 -10.08 1.28 5.07
N SER A 82 -9.06 2.03 5.49
CA SER A 82 -7.66 1.61 5.43
C SER A 82 -7.30 1.03 6.80
N PRO A 83 -7.28 -0.30 6.98
CA PRO A 83 -7.10 -0.90 8.30
C PRO A 83 -5.68 -0.70 8.82
N ASN A 84 -5.51 -0.48 10.12
CA ASN A 84 -4.20 -0.28 10.74
C ASN A 84 -3.93 -1.21 11.92
N PHE A 85 -4.88 -1.41 12.83
CA PHE A 85 -4.77 -2.34 13.96
C PHE A 85 -5.83 -3.43 13.82
N ARG A 86 -5.42 -4.67 14.03
CA ARG A 86 -6.24 -5.85 13.73
C ARG A 86 -7.47 -5.93 14.63
N GLU A 87 -7.28 -5.80 15.94
CA GLU A 87 -8.37 -5.99 16.93
C GLU A 87 -9.43 -4.90 16.79
N GLU A 88 -9.02 -3.64 16.70
CA GLU A 88 -9.91 -2.49 16.52
C GLU A 88 -10.67 -2.57 15.19
N THR A 89 -9.99 -3.01 14.13
CA THR A 89 -10.63 -3.17 12.82
C THR A 89 -11.69 -4.29 12.88
N LEU A 90 -11.41 -5.42 13.52
CA LEU A 90 -12.38 -6.49 13.67
C LEU A 90 -13.58 -6.05 14.53
N ALA A 91 -13.32 -5.33 15.63
CA ALA A 91 -14.38 -4.77 16.47
C ALA A 91 -15.27 -3.74 15.74
N LEU A 92 -14.66 -2.90 14.87
CA LEU A 92 -15.40 -1.98 14.02
C LEU A 92 -16.23 -2.74 12.98
N THR A 93 -15.64 -3.70 12.28
CA THR A 93 -16.32 -4.42 11.20
C THR A 93 -17.44 -5.32 11.73
N ALA A 94 -17.30 -5.89 12.91
CA ALA A 94 -18.39 -6.60 13.59
C ALA A 94 -19.60 -5.66 13.84
N TYR A 95 -19.35 -4.45 14.38
CA TYR A 95 -20.39 -3.44 14.56
C TYR A 95 -21.07 -3.04 13.24
N LEU A 96 -20.27 -2.84 12.18
CA LEU A 96 -20.82 -2.46 10.85
C LEU A 96 -21.71 -3.59 10.28
N GLN A 97 -21.30 -4.85 10.45
CA GLN A 97 -22.10 -6.01 10.02
C GLN A 97 -23.43 -6.11 10.79
N GLU A 98 -23.40 -6.00 12.11
CA GLU A 98 -24.59 -6.03 12.96
C GLU A 98 -25.61 -4.93 12.57
N ASN A 99 -25.10 -3.75 12.21
CA ASN A 99 -25.92 -2.61 11.79
C ASN A 99 -26.19 -2.56 10.28
N LYS A 100 -25.79 -3.57 9.52
CA LYS A 100 -25.97 -3.69 8.05
C LYS A 100 -25.41 -2.49 7.29
N ILE A 101 -24.31 -1.91 7.77
CA ILE A 101 -23.57 -0.84 7.13
C ILE A 101 -22.53 -1.48 6.19
N ALA A 102 -22.57 -1.12 4.91
CA ALA A 102 -21.61 -1.63 3.94
C ALA A 102 -20.21 -1.05 4.20
N TYR A 103 -19.18 -1.87 4.04
CA TYR A 103 -17.80 -1.38 4.15
C TYR A 103 -16.87 -2.09 3.17
N ALA A 104 -15.82 -1.38 2.76
CA ALA A 104 -14.79 -1.86 1.86
C ALA A 104 -13.40 -1.56 2.43
N PHE A 105 -12.43 -2.41 2.10
CA PHE A 105 -11.04 -2.17 2.45
C PHE A 105 -10.25 -1.62 1.27
N VAL A 106 -9.32 -0.71 1.56
CA VAL A 106 -8.28 -0.23 0.64
C VAL A 106 -6.91 -0.44 1.25
N ASP A 107 -5.90 -0.61 0.38
CA ASP A 107 -4.49 -0.77 0.72
C ASP A 107 -4.20 -2.14 1.40
N PHE A 108 -4.74 -2.38 2.58
CA PHE A 108 -4.57 -3.62 3.33
C PHE A 108 -5.86 -4.45 3.34
N ASN A 109 -5.73 -5.78 3.28
CA ASN A 109 -6.85 -6.70 3.37
C ASN A 109 -6.85 -7.44 4.71
N MET A 110 -8.05 -7.65 5.25
CA MET A 110 -8.32 -8.50 6.39
C MET A 110 -9.45 -9.47 6.02
N GLU A 111 -9.08 -10.65 5.54
CA GLU A 111 -10.04 -11.63 4.97
C GLU A 111 -11.08 -12.09 6.01
N GLU A 112 -10.67 -12.19 7.28
CA GLU A 112 -11.56 -12.56 8.39
C GLU A 112 -12.68 -11.55 8.65
N ALA A 113 -12.49 -10.28 8.28
CA ALA A 113 -13.49 -9.23 8.48
C ALA A 113 -14.63 -9.25 7.44
N LYS A 114 -14.51 -10.04 6.35
CA LYS A 114 -15.56 -10.22 5.34
C LYS A 114 -16.14 -8.92 4.76
N ALA A 115 -15.27 -7.98 4.38
CA ALA A 115 -15.68 -6.75 3.73
C ALA A 115 -16.47 -7.01 2.43
N LEU A 116 -17.32 -6.04 2.02
CA LEU A 116 -17.99 -6.08 0.72
C LEU A 116 -17.01 -6.28 -0.43
N THR A 117 -15.88 -5.59 -0.35
CA THR A 117 -14.78 -5.72 -1.31
C THR A 117 -13.46 -5.26 -0.69
N TYR A 118 -12.38 -5.82 -1.19
CA TYR A 118 -11.02 -5.31 -1.00
C TYR A 118 -10.51 -4.70 -2.30
N ILE A 119 -9.94 -3.52 -2.23
CA ILE A 119 -9.30 -2.83 -3.34
C ILE A 119 -7.82 -2.61 -2.99
N GLY A 120 -6.93 -3.28 -3.67
CA GLY A 120 -5.49 -3.17 -3.39
C GLY A 120 -4.66 -4.05 -4.32
N GLN A 121 -3.39 -4.21 -4.03
CA GLN A 121 -2.50 -5.02 -4.83
C GLN A 121 -2.43 -6.46 -4.30
N ASP A 122 -2.25 -7.45 -5.19
CA ASP A 122 -1.88 -8.80 -4.80
C ASP A 122 -0.44 -8.80 -4.30
N SER A 123 -0.28 -8.76 -2.97
CA SER A 123 1.01 -8.62 -2.31
C SER A 123 1.94 -9.80 -2.59
N TYR A 124 1.41 -11.03 -2.62
CA TYR A 124 2.22 -12.21 -2.93
C TYR A 124 2.77 -12.14 -4.36
N LYS A 125 1.91 -11.86 -5.33
CA LYS A 125 2.34 -11.70 -6.72
C LYS A 125 3.29 -10.54 -6.92
N SER A 126 3.10 -9.43 -6.21
CA SER A 126 4.01 -8.29 -6.30
C SER A 126 5.41 -8.63 -5.79
N GLY A 127 5.50 -9.39 -4.69
CA GLY A 127 6.78 -9.92 -4.17
C GLY A 127 7.44 -10.88 -5.16
N TYR A 128 6.68 -11.83 -5.72
CA TYR A 128 7.17 -12.75 -6.73
C TYR A 128 7.75 -12.02 -7.96
N ILE A 129 7.05 -10.99 -8.43
CA ILE A 129 7.49 -10.17 -9.56
C ILE A 129 8.73 -9.35 -9.18
N ALA A 130 8.80 -8.81 -7.95
CA ALA A 130 9.96 -8.08 -7.46
C ALA A 130 11.23 -8.94 -7.53
N ALA A 131 11.15 -10.21 -7.08
CA ALA A 131 12.25 -11.15 -7.20
C ALA A 131 12.66 -11.36 -8.66
N LYS A 132 11.68 -11.67 -9.51
CA LYS A 132 11.94 -11.95 -10.93
C LYS A 132 12.58 -10.78 -11.67
N ILE A 133 12.26 -9.54 -11.29
CA ILE A 133 12.86 -8.35 -11.88
C ILE A 133 14.26 -8.07 -11.31
N LEU A 134 14.40 -8.09 -9.98
CA LEU A 134 15.68 -7.81 -9.34
C LEU A 134 16.75 -8.81 -9.75
N MET A 135 16.40 -10.08 -9.81
CA MET A 135 17.33 -11.17 -10.12
C MET A 135 17.83 -11.16 -11.57
N ARG A 136 17.30 -10.32 -12.45
CA ARG A 136 17.91 -10.05 -13.77
C ARG A 136 19.28 -9.39 -13.66
N ASN A 137 19.56 -8.74 -12.54
CA ASN A 137 20.85 -8.10 -12.25
C ASN A 137 21.84 -9.07 -11.56
N TYR A 138 21.41 -10.30 -11.27
CA TYR A 138 22.23 -11.31 -10.61
C TYR A 138 23.19 -11.98 -11.59
N SER A 139 24.47 -12.10 -11.16
CA SER A 139 25.52 -12.83 -11.89
C SER A 139 26.16 -13.85 -10.95
N ALA A 140 25.82 -15.13 -11.13
CA ALA A 140 26.30 -16.21 -10.27
C ALA A 140 27.83 -16.29 -10.16
N GLY A 141 28.56 -15.98 -11.25
CA GLY A 141 30.02 -16.01 -11.29
C GLY A 141 30.72 -14.91 -10.49
N GLU A 142 30.00 -13.87 -10.06
CA GLU A 142 30.56 -12.76 -9.30
C GLU A 142 30.40 -12.91 -7.77
N GLY A 143 29.72 -13.97 -7.33
CA GLY A 143 29.46 -14.23 -5.91
C GLY A 143 28.66 -13.12 -5.23
N GLN A 144 27.70 -12.53 -5.96
CA GLN A 144 26.81 -11.49 -5.43
C GLN A 144 25.87 -12.07 -4.37
N GLU A 145 25.56 -11.25 -3.39
CA GLU A 145 24.70 -11.60 -2.27
C GLU A 145 23.45 -10.71 -2.32
N LEU A 146 22.33 -11.26 -1.85
CA LEU A 146 21.03 -10.59 -1.76
C LEU A 146 20.77 -10.13 -0.33
N VAL A 147 20.23 -8.94 -0.18
CA VAL A 147 19.78 -8.40 1.12
C VAL A 147 18.29 -8.14 1.11
N LEU A 148 17.61 -8.70 2.09
CA LEU A 148 16.21 -8.43 2.41
C LEU A 148 16.17 -7.39 3.55
N PHE A 149 15.71 -6.17 3.24
CA PHE A 149 15.55 -5.13 4.25
C PHE A 149 14.15 -5.21 4.82
N LEU A 150 14.07 -5.61 6.08
CA LEU A 150 12.84 -5.85 6.82
C LEU A 150 12.58 -4.72 7.82
N SER A 151 11.34 -4.57 8.26
CA SER A 151 10.98 -3.71 9.40
C SER A 151 10.34 -4.56 10.50
N ASN A 152 10.51 -4.19 11.74
CA ASN A 152 9.99 -4.94 12.88
C ASN A 152 8.77 -4.22 13.46
N ASN A 153 7.56 -4.76 13.21
CA ASN A 153 6.32 -4.26 13.83
C ASN A 153 5.19 -5.30 13.70
N LYS A 154 5.22 -6.33 14.54
CA LYS A 154 4.49 -7.59 14.37
C LYS A 154 2.94 -7.50 14.35
N ASP A 155 2.33 -6.42 14.81
CA ASP A 155 0.87 -6.36 15.03
C ASP A 155 0.12 -5.43 14.04
N ASN A 156 0.79 -4.92 13.02
CA ASN A 156 0.21 -4.01 12.05
C ASN A 156 -0.18 -4.76 10.74
N PRO A 157 -1.36 -4.57 10.16
CA PRO A 157 -1.74 -5.11 8.83
C PRO A 157 -0.71 -4.84 7.72
N ALA A 158 0.04 -3.74 7.80
CA ALA A 158 1.17 -3.46 6.92
C ALA A 158 2.27 -4.54 7.00
N GLU A 159 2.48 -5.14 8.17
CA GLU A 159 3.45 -6.24 8.32
C GLU A 159 2.95 -7.52 7.65
N ILE A 160 1.64 -7.79 7.72
CA ILE A 160 1.02 -8.93 7.01
C ILE A 160 1.22 -8.76 5.50
N GLN A 161 1.03 -7.55 4.99
CA GLN A 161 1.26 -7.25 3.58
C GLN A 161 2.73 -7.42 3.19
N MET A 162 3.66 -6.92 4.02
CA MET A 162 5.09 -7.11 3.79
C MET A 162 5.49 -8.58 3.86
N GLN A 163 4.94 -9.34 4.81
CA GLN A 163 5.19 -10.78 4.90
C GLN A 163 4.69 -11.50 3.64
N ARG A 164 3.50 -11.18 3.14
CA ARG A 164 3.00 -11.74 1.88
C ARG A 164 3.91 -11.40 0.69
N ARG A 165 4.47 -10.18 0.64
CA ARG A 165 5.46 -9.80 -0.38
C ARG A 165 6.73 -10.61 -0.25
N LEU A 166 7.24 -10.77 0.97
CA LEU A 166 8.41 -11.61 1.28
C LEU A 166 8.17 -13.06 0.88
N ASP A 167 7.02 -13.64 1.23
CA ASP A 167 6.66 -15.03 0.87
C ASP A 167 6.65 -15.22 -0.66
N GLY A 168 6.04 -14.28 -1.38
CA GLY A 168 6.04 -14.28 -2.84
C GLY A 168 7.46 -14.16 -3.43
N TYR A 169 8.27 -13.27 -2.87
CA TYR A 169 9.65 -13.06 -3.26
C TYR A 169 10.48 -14.33 -3.07
N MET A 170 10.44 -14.91 -1.86
CA MET A 170 11.19 -16.11 -1.51
C MET A 170 10.74 -17.34 -2.29
N SER A 171 9.46 -17.43 -2.65
CA SER A 171 8.97 -18.53 -3.50
C SER A 171 9.59 -18.53 -4.91
N ASN A 172 9.88 -17.35 -5.47
CA ASN A 172 10.61 -17.26 -6.74
C ASN A 172 12.09 -17.63 -6.55
N ILE A 173 12.73 -17.10 -5.51
CA ILE A 173 14.15 -17.38 -5.23
C ILE A 173 14.39 -18.88 -5.01
N ALA A 174 13.55 -19.55 -4.24
CA ALA A 174 13.71 -20.97 -3.93
C ALA A 174 13.66 -21.88 -5.16
N VAL A 175 12.97 -21.48 -6.21
CA VAL A 175 12.86 -22.27 -7.44
C VAL A 175 14.06 -22.10 -8.36
N GLU A 176 14.60 -20.89 -8.47
CA GLU A 176 15.57 -20.54 -9.50
C GLU A 176 17.01 -20.31 -8.98
N TYR A 177 17.20 -20.07 -7.65
CA TYR A 177 18.48 -19.57 -7.10
C TYR A 177 18.92 -20.29 -5.81
N ASN A 178 19.03 -21.62 -5.84
CA ASN A 178 19.30 -22.47 -4.66
C ASN A 178 20.65 -22.19 -3.93
N ASN A 179 21.62 -21.56 -4.59
CA ASN A 179 22.94 -21.27 -4.03
C ASN A 179 23.15 -19.78 -3.73
N LEU A 180 22.09 -18.97 -3.77
CA LEU A 180 22.18 -17.55 -3.47
C LEU A 180 22.38 -17.34 -1.98
N VAL A 181 23.40 -16.57 -1.61
CA VAL A 181 23.58 -16.11 -0.23
C VAL A 181 22.60 -14.96 0.03
N ILE A 182 21.78 -15.13 1.05
CA ILE A 182 20.73 -14.18 1.40
C ILE A 182 20.94 -13.69 2.82
N HIS A 183 20.91 -12.39 3.01
CA HIS A 183 21.00 -11.73 4.30
C HIS A 183 19.69 -11.02 4.63
N GLU A 184 19.36 -10.96 5.90
CA GLU A 184 18.24 -10.16 6.43
C GLU A 184 18.80 -9.03 7.28
N VAL A 185 18.37 -7.81 7.00
CA VAL A 185 18.71 -6.62 7.77
C VAL A 185 17.42 -5.98 8.25
N VAL A 186 17.24 -5.87 9.57
CA VAL A 186 16.06 -5.26 10.18
C VAL A 186 16.35 -3.79 10.43
N LEU A 187 15.53 -2.92 9.81
CA LEU A 187 15.62 -1.47 9.96
C LEU A 187 14.50 -0.96 10.87
N ASN A 188 14.84 -0.09 11.80
CA ASN A 188 13.89 0.57 12.70
C ASN A 188 13.15 1.71 11.99
N LYS A 189 11.84 1.81 12.22
CA LYS A 189 11.01 2.87 11.61
C LYS A 189 11.35 4.29 12.07
N SER A 190 11.88 4.44 13.28
CA SER A 190 11.95 5.73 13.99
C SER A 190 13.36 6.27 14.23
N TYR A 191 14.43 5.51 14.02
CA TYR A 191 15.79 5.90 14.40
C TYR A 191 16.74 5.85 13.20
N GLN A 192 16.99 7.00 12.58
CA GLN A 192 17.96 7.11 11.47
C GLN A 192 19.39 6.73 11.91
N GLU A 193 19.82 7.19 13.09
CA GLU A 193 21.19 6.92 13.57
C GLU A 193 21.43 5.43 13.85
N SER A 194 20.46 4.71 14.44
CA SER A 194 20.60 3.27 14.66
C SER A 194 20.61 2.47 13.35
N ASN A 195 19.86 2.91 12.35
CA ASN A 195 19.86 2.29 11.04
C ASN A 195 21.19 2.53 10.31
N GLN A 196 21.77 3.72 10.44
CA GLN A 196 23.08 4.02 9.83
C GLN A 196 24.16 3.10 10.37
N GLN A 197 24.28 2.95 11.70
CA GLN A 197 25.25 2.03 12.29
C GLN A 197 25.03 0.58 11.84
N THR A 198 23.78 0.10 11.85
CA THR A 198 23.43 -1.24 11.38
C THR A 198 23.86 -1.47 9.93
N LEU A 199 23.64 -0.48 9.07
CA LEU A 199 24.00 -0.55 7.66
C LEU A 199 25.51 -0.48 7.45
N ASP A 200 26.24 0.35 8.22
CA ASP A 200 27.70 0.46 8.16
C ASP A 200 28.35 -0.88 8.54
N GLU A 201 27.94 -1.47 9.66
CA GLU A 201 28.43 -2.78 10.14
C GLU A 201 28.10 -3.87 9.12
N PHE A 202 26.87 -3.90 8.61
CA PHE A 202 26.45 -4.90 7.64
C PHE A 202 27.27 -4.82 6.34
N PHE A 203 27.34 -3.65 5.71
CA PHE A 203 28.06 -3.53 4.44
C PHE A 203 29.59 -3.61 4.56
N GLN A 204 30.13 -3.39 5.76
CA GLN A 204 31.55 -3.69 6.03
C GLN A 204 31.81 -5.19 6.05
N ALA A 205 30.93 -5.97 6.67
CA ALA A 205 31.02 -7.43 6.73
C ALA A 205 30.67 -8.11 5.39
N HIS A 206 29.75 -7.52 4.61
CA HIS A 206 29.21 -8.11 3.39
C HIS A 206 29.37 -7.18 2.16
N PRO A 207 30.63 -6.97 1.68
CA PRO A 207 30.89 -6.06 0.56
C PRO A 207 30.31 -6.55 -0.79
N LYS A 208 29.91 -7.82 -0.87
CA LYS A 208 29.30 -8.45 -2.05
C LYS A 208 27.77 -8.40 -2.03
N ALA A 209 27.15 -7.82 -1.01
CA ALA A 209 25.73 -7.58 -0.91
C ALA A 209 25.31 -6.46 -1.89
N LEU A 210 25.16 -6.81 -3.16
CA LEU A 210 24.93 -5.88 -4.27
C LEU A 210 23.50 -5.87 -4.79
N LEU A 211 22.63 -6.75 -4.31
CA LEU A 211 21.21 -6.81 -4.64
C LEU A 211 20.40 -6.58 -3.38
N GLY A 212 19.38 -5.71 -3.44
CA GLY A 212 18.57 -5.36 -2.28
C GLY A 212 17.10 -5.20 -2.60
N VAL A 213 16.25 -5.60 -1.66
CA VAL A 213 14.81 -5.38 -1.72
C VAL A 213 14.30 -4.79 -0.41
N VAL A 214 13.45 -3.76 -0.53
CA VAL A 214 12.71 -3.15 0.57
C VAL A 214 11.23 -3.35 0.31
N PHE A 215 10.53 -4.09 1.18
CA PHE A 215 9.14 -4.52 0.94
C PHE A 215 8.07 -3.46 1.28
N ASN A 216 8.48 -2.25 1.61
CA ASN A 216 7.61 -1.12 1.94
C ASN A 216 8.01 0.16 1.21
N SER A 217 7.32 1.26 1.48
CA SER A 217 7.53 2.58 0.85
C SER A 217 8.83 3.29 1.24
N ARG A 218 9.71 2.69 2.07
CA ARG A 218 10.86 3.38 2.68
C ARG A 218 12.19 3.08 2.00
N VAL A 219 12.21 2.65 0.77
CA VAL A 219 13.45 2.40 0.02
C VAL A 219 14.34 3.65 -0.06
N TYR A 220 13.74 4.85 0.06
CA TYR A 220 14.48 6.10 0.11
C TYR A 220 15.49 6.16 1.27
N GLN A 221 15.18 5.60 2.43
CA GLN A 221 16.12 5.59 3.57
C GLN A 221 17.40 4.84 3.24
N LEU A 222 17.28 3.71 2.57
CA LEU A 222 18.44 2.94 2.12
C LEU A 222 19.15 3.64 0.97
N GLY A 223 18.42 4.16 -0.01
CA GLY A 223 19.02 4.87 -1.16
C GLY A 223 19.80 6.12 -0.74
N GLU A 224 19.29 6.91 0.20
CA GLU A 224 19.99 8.06 0.79
C GLU A 224 21.24 7.63 1.55
N TYR A 225 21.15 6.57 2.36
CA TYR A 225 22.33 6.00 3.04
C TYR A 225 23.42 5.60 2.04
N LEU A 226 23.06 4.82 1.01
CA LEU A 226 24.02 4.36 0.01
C LEU A 226 24.71 5.54 -0.70
N ARG A 227 23.95 6.57 -1.07
CA ARG A 227 24.47 7.79 -1.67
C ARG A 227 25.48 8.51 -0.76
N HIS A 228 25.13 8.70 0.52
CA HIS A 228 26.02 9.36 1.49
C HIS A 228 27.29 8.53 1.79
N ALA A 229 27.17 7.22 1.84
CA ALA A 229 28.29 6.30 2.04
C ALA A 229 29.16 6.11 0.79
N GLY A 230 28.82 6.73 -0.35
CA GLY A 230 29.52 6.53 -1.62
C GLY A 230 29.45 5.08 -2.13
N ARG A 231 28.39 4.36 -1.77
CA ARG A 231 28.16 2.96 -2.16
C ARG A 231 27.09 2.89 -3.25
N SER A 232 27.18 1.86 -4.08
CA SER A 232 26.15 1.54 -5.06
C SER A 232 25.80 0.07 -5.02
N MET A 233 24.53 -0.24 -5.29
CA MET A 233 24.09 -1.62 -5.53
C MET A 233 23.94 -1.85 -7.03
N LYS A 234 24.03 -3.11 -7.47
CA LYS A 234 23.72 -3.49 -8.86
C LYS A 234 22.23 -3.56 -9.14
N GLY A 235 21.44 -3.75 -8.08
CA GLY A 235 20.00 -3.73 -8.13
C GLY A 235 19.42 -3.41 -6.76
N LEU A 236 18.55 -2.41 -6.70
CA LEU A 236 17.75 -2.07 -5.53
C LEU A 236 16.31 -1.85 -5.98
N ILE A 237 15.39 -2.59 -5.37
CA ILE A 237 13.95 -2.50 -5.63
C ILE A 237 13.20 -2.11 -4.36
N GLY A 238 12.20 -1.24 -4.51
CA GLY A 238 11.30 -0.83 -3.44
C GLY A 238 9.88 -0.67 -3.92
N TYR A 239 9.04 -0.14 -3.04
CA TYR A 239 7.62 0.07 -3.29
C TYR A 239 7.27 1.54 -3.15
N ASP A 240 6.20 1.93 -3.82
CA ASP A 240 5.56 3.23 -3.77
C ASP A 240 6.34 4.40 -4.39
N LEU A 241 5.57 5.35 -4.90
CA LEU A 241 6.08 6.48 -5.67
C LEU A 241 6.11 7.76 -4.81
N LEU A 242 6.60 7.62 -3.58
CA LEU A 242 6.91 8.80 -2.77
C LEU A 242 7.95 9.65 -3.49
N LYS A 243 7.86 10.97 -3.32
CA LYS A 243 8.78 11.89 -3.99
C LYS A 243 10.25 11.50 -3.80
N ALA A 244 10.65 11.17 -2.57
CA ALA A 244 12.03 10.74 -2.28
C ALA A 244 12.42 9.44 -3.03
N ASN A 245 11.50 8.47 -3.14
CA ASN A 245 11.75 7.24 -3.91
C ASN A 245 11.93 7.53 -5.40
N VAL A 246 11.08 8.41 -5.95
CA VAL A 246 11.13 8.81 -7.37
C VAL A 246 12.41 9.59 -7.68
N ASP A 247 12.82 10.50 -6.80
CA ASP A 247 14.07 11.24 -6.95
C ASP A 247 15.29 10.30 -6.99
N LEU A 248 15.30 9.27 -6.14
CA LEU A 248 16.35 8.24 -6.11
C LEU A 248 16.29 7.28 -7.31
N LEU A 249 15.10 6.98 -7.82
CA LEU A 249 14.94 6.22 -9.05
C LEU A 249 15.53 6.99 -10.25
N LYS A 250 15.23 8.28 -10.36
CA LYS A 250 15.72 9.15 -11.44
C LYS A 250 17.24 9.33 -11.40
N SER A 251 17.84 9.40 -10.21
CA SER A 251 19.29 9.47 -10.05
C SER A 251 20.01 8.13 -10.24
N GLY A 252 19.28 7.01 -10.19
CA GLY A 252 19.83 5.66 -10.36
C GLY A 252 20.32 5.00 -9.05
N ASP A 253 20.09 5.61 -7.90
CA ASP A 253 20.41 5.00 -6.59
C ASP A 253 19.41 3.89 -6.22
N VAL A 254 18.16 4.02 -6.68
CA VAL A 254 17.13 2.98 -6.72
C VAL A 254 16.90 2.57 -8.17
N HIS A 255 16.79 1.28 -8.45
CA HIS A 255 16.72 0.76 -9.82
C HIS A 255 15.30 0.48 -10.26
N TYR A 256 14.45 0.04 -9.32
CA TYR A 256 13.07 -0.35 -9.60
C TYR A 256 12.15 0.13 -8.49
N LEU A 257 10.96 0.61 -8.86
CA LEU A 257 9.86 0.85 -7.93
C LEU A 257 8.62 0.08 -8.38
N ILE A 258 7.91 -0.50 -7.42
CA ILE A 258 6.60 -1.12 -7.66
C ILE A 258 5.53 -0.13 -7.25
N GLY A 259 4.75 0.34 -8.24
CA GLY A 259 3.62 1.22 -8.04
C GLY A 259 2.34 0.45 -7.69
N GLN A 260 1.52 0.99 -6.80
CA GLN A 260 0.29 0.38 -6.31
C GLN A 260 -0.99 1.12 -6.73
N ARG A 261 -0.89 2.22 -7.46
CA ARG A 261 -2.02 3.07 -7.90
C ARG A 261 -2.95 3.52 -6.76
N PRO A 262 -2.44 4.17 -5.71
CA PRO A 262 -3.24 4.53 -4.54
C PRO A 262 -4.46 5.40 -4.88
N GLY A 263 -4.34 6.34 -5.82
CA GLY A 263 -5.47 7.14 -6.28
C GLY A 263 -6.59 6.29 -6.90
N LEU A 264 -6.23 5.29 -7.70
CA LEU A 264 -7.21 4.37 -8.27
C LEU A 264 -7.86 3.48 -7.20
N GLN A 265 -7.12 3.11 -6.15
CA GLN A 265 -7.69 2.37 -5.03
C GLN A 265 -8.77 3.18 -4.30
N GLY A 266 -8.48 4.43 -3.95
CA GLY A 266 -9.45 5.32 -3.30
C GLY A 266 -10.69 5.55 -4.17
N TYR A 267 -10.49 5.83 -5.46
CA TYR A 267 -11.58 5.98 -6.43
C TYR A 267 -12.45 4.71 -6.51
N CYS A 268 -11.85 3.55 -6.73
CA CYS A 268 -12.58 2.29 -6.87
C CYS A 268 -13.26 1.85 -5.58
N GLY A 269 -12.66 2.13 -4.40
CA GLY A 269 -13.25 1.79 -3.11
C GLY A 269 -14.58 2.50 -2.88
N VAL A 270 -14.60 3.82 -3.03
CA VAL A 270 -15.85 4.61 -2.91
C VAL A 270 -16.84 4.27 -4.02
N LYS A 271 -16.35 4.05 -5.25
CA LYS A 271 -17.21 3.66 -6.37
C LYS A 271 -17.91 2.33 -6.12
N ALA A 272 -17.21 1.34 -5.57
CA ALA A 272 -17.79 0.03 -5.22
C ALA A 272 -18.85 0.16 -4.13
N LEU A 273 -18.61 0.96 -3.09
CA LEU A 273 -19.62 1.26 -2.06
C LEU A 273 -20.86 1.91 -2.66
N CYS A 274 -20.68 2.89 -3.57
CA CYS A 274 -21.77 3.54 -4.26
C CYS A 274 -22.56 2.58 -5.15
N ASP A 275 -21.87 1.74 -5.93
CA ASP A 275 -22.50 0.72 -6.78
C ASP A 275 -23.39 -0.22 -5.95
N HIS A 276 -22.94 -0.62 -4.76
CA HIS A 276 -23.72 -1.48 -3.86
C HIS A 276 -24.85 -0.73 -3.14
N VAL A 277 -24.52 0.38 -2.47
CA VAL A 277 -25.47 1.06 -1.56
C VAL A 277 -26.52 1.89 -2.32
N VAL A 278 -26.09 2.62 -3.36
CA VAL A 278 -26.97 3.52 -4.11
C VAL A 278 -27.63 2.80 -5.28
N PHE A 279 -26.82 2.11 -6.09
CA PHE A 279 -27.29 1.49 -7.34
C PHE A 279 -27.72 0.04 -7.20
N LYS A 280 -27.57 -0.57 -6.00
CA LYS A 280 -27.97 -1.96 -5.69
C LYS A 280 -27.34 -2.98 -6.63
N LYS A 281 -26.13 -2.71 -7.11
CA LYS A 281 -25.36 -3.62 -7.94
C LYS A 281 -24.56 -4.61 -7.10
N SER A 282 -24.28 -5.77 -7.66
CA SER A 282 -23.27 -6.69 -7.11
C SER A 282 -21.87 -6.11 -7.27
N VAL A 283 -21.02 -6.35 -6.28
CA VAL A 283 -19.61 -5.95 -6.28
C VAL A 283 -18.75 -7.19 -6.13
N GLU A 284 -17.65 -7.25 -6.86
CA GLU A 284 -16.69 -8.35 -6.73
C GLU A 284 -15.99 -8.27 -5.36
N PRO A 285 -15.78 -9.40 -4.66
CA PRO A 285 -15.18 -9.41 -3.33
C PRO A 285 -13.75 -8.87 -3.28
N VAL A 286 -13.02 -8.97 -4.39
CA VAL A 286 -11.64 -8.49 -4.51
C VAL A 286 -11.43 -7.83 -5.86
N LYS A 287 -10.84 -6.64 -5.85
CA LYS A 287 -10.39 -5.95 -7.05
C LYS A 287 -8.90 -5.63 -6.93
N TYR A 288 -8.07 -6.45 -7.58
CA TYR A 288 -6.64 -6.20 -7.60
C TYR A 288 -6.27 -5.05 -8.53
N MET A 289 -5.40 -4.19 -8.01
CA MET A 289 -4.74 -3.15 -8.79
C MET A 289 -3.61 -3.74 -9.63
N PRO A 290 -3.29 -3.15 -10.79
CA PRO A 290 -2.11 -3.51 -11.55
C PRO A 290 -0.83 -3.41 -10.70
N ILE A 291 0.15 -4.27 -11.02
CA ILE A 291 1.49 -4.22 -10.45
C ILE A 291 2.35 -3.49 -11.46
N ASP A 292 2.57 -2.19 -11.24
CA ASP A 292 3.35 -1.36 -12.15
C ASP A 292 4.84 -1.47 -11.79
N ILE A 293 5.67 -1.80 -12.78
CA ILE A 293 7.12 -1.84 -12.65
C ILE A 293 7.69 -0.58 -13.25
N LEU A 294 8.35 0.23 -12.42
CA LEU A 294 8.83 1.54 -12.80
C LEU A 294 10.36 1.59 -12.71
N ILE A 295 10.93 2.15 -13.74
CA ILE A 295 12.35 2.44 -13.91
C ILE A 295 12.50 3.93 -14.26
N LYS A 296 13.72 4.45 -14.22
CA LYS A 296 13.96 5.88 -14.51
C LYS A 296 13.46 6.31 -15.89
N GLU A 297 13.41 5.40 -16.86
CA GLU A 297 13.02 5.67 -18.23
C GLU A 297 11.51 5.78 -18.44
N ASN A 298 10.68 5.23 -17.53
CA ASN A 298 9.22 5.23 -17.67
C ASN A 298 8.47 5.99 -16.58
N ILE A 299 9.15 6.42 -15.50
CA ILE A 299 8.49 7.04 -14.35
C ILE A 299 7.76 8.35 -14.71
N ASP A 300 8.31 9.15 -15.61
CA ASP A 300 7.70 10.43 -15.99
C ASP A 300 6.36 10.23 -16.70
N PHE A 301 6.23 9.18 -17.51
CA PHE A 301 4.98 8.85 -18.21
C PHE A 301 3.90 8.30 -17.29
N TYR A 302 4.27 7.74 -16.15
CA TYR A 302 3.32 7.14 -15.20
C TYR A 302 2.34 8.17 -14.63
N PHE A 303 2.80 9.37 -14.32
CA PHE A 303 2.00 10.44 -13.71
C PHE A 303 1.03 11.12 -14.67
N GLU A 304 1.16 10.91 -16.00
CA GLU A 304 0.25 11.48 -17.01
C GLU A 304 -1.09 10.73 -17.07
N PHE A 305 -1.17 9.50 -16.51
CA PHE A 305 -2.31 8.60 -16.66
C PHE A 305 -2.92 8.11 -15.34
N VAL A 306 -2.53 8.68 -14.20
CA VAL A 306 -2.98 8.25 -12.86
C VAL A 306 -4.02 9.18 -12.26
#